data_d64197152317818c8ca93021d767f054
#
_entry.id   d64197152317818c8ca93021d767f054
#
_cell.length_a   1.000
_cell.length_b   1.000
_cell.length_c   1.000
_cell.angle_alpha   90.00
_cell.angle_beta   90.00
_cell.angle_gamma   90.00
#
_symmetry.space_group_name_H-M   'P 1'
#
loop_
_entity.id
_entity.type
_entity.pdbx_description
1 polymer ?
#
loop_
_entity_poly.entity_id
_entity_poly.type
_entity_poly.pdbx_seq_one_letter_code
_entity_poly.pdbx_strand_id
1 'polypeptide(L)'
;MNLKKQYLGKLIAISLLTWGLANALHAETSEHALIFFGDSLTAGYGLEEPDKESYPALIQDKINHAHLPWKVINAGLSGDTTSGGLKRIDWVMKQPFDMIFIELGANDGLRGISPALVKTNLHKIIAKVRSKQPKALIAIAGMQLPFNYGEAYRKAFADVFEEVAKTEKITFEPFLLDGVGAVPSLNQADGIHPNSEGTKVVAEGVWKVVAPLLKTTKSVSTQ
;
A
#
# COMPACT_ATOMS: atom_id res chain seq x y z
N MET A 1 5.25 -27.30 65.79
CA MET A 1 4.04 -26.80 65.04
C MET A 1 4.52 -25.82 63.96
N ASN A 2 4.69 -26.36 62.80
CA ASN A 2 4.60 -25.84 61.44
C ASN A 2 5.34 -24.54 61.00
N LEU A 3 6.66 -24.55 61.01
CA LEU A 3 7.43 -23.60 60.16
C LEU A 3 7.33 -23.91 58.64
N LYS A 4 7.06 -25.16 58.26
CA LYS A 4 6.97 -25.57 56.84
C LYS A 4 5.80 -24.97 56.05
N LYS A 5 4.69 -24.62 56.72
CA LYS A 5 3.50 -24.01 56.06
C LYS A 5 3.67 -22.52 55.71
N GLN A 6 4.55 -21.80 56.42
CA GLN A 6 4.78 -20.36 56.17
C GLN A 6 5.66 -20.10 54.95
N TYR A 7 6.57 -21.00 54.61
CA TYR A 7 7.44 -20.85 53.44
C TYR A 7 6.78 -21.27 52.15
N LEU A 8 5.82 -22.22 52.18
CA LEU A 8 5.12 -22.67 51.01
C LEU A 8 4.14 -21.58 50.46
N GLY A 9 3.50 -20.81 51.37
CA GLY A 9 2.61 -19.69 50.99
C GLY A 9 3.34 -18.49 50.34
N LYS A 10 4.59 -18.23 50.80
CA LYS A 10 5.41 -17.14 50.23
C LYS A 10 6.01 -17.47 48.86
N LEU A 11 6.34 -18.73 48.60
CA LEU A 11 6.85 -19.20 47.31
C LEU A 11 5.78 -19.20 46.22
N ILE A 12 4.51 -19.55 46.58
CA ILE A 12 3.39 -19.53 45.63
C ILE A 12 2.99 -18.07 45.25
N ALA A 13 3.05 -17.14 46.21
CA ALA A 13 2.75 -15.73 45.95
C ALA A 13 3.79 -15.06 45.05
N ILE A 14 5.06 -15.41 45.14
CA ILE A 14 6.13 -14.87 44.29
C ILE A 14 6.03 -15.44 42.88
N SER A 15 5.68 -16.71 42.71
CA SER A 15 5.54 -17.32 41.37
C SER A 15 4.33 -16.81 40.60
N LEU A 16 3.23 -16.43 41.27
CA LEU A 16 2.06 -15.83 40.63
C LEU A 16 2.31 -14.37 40.22
N LEU A 17 3.13 -13.62 40.97
CA LEU A 17 3.48 -12.23 40.61
C LEU A 17 4.43 -12.18 39.40
N THR A 18 5.36 -13.14 39.27
CA THR A 18 6.26 -13.17 38.09
C THR A 18 5.58 -13.66 36.83
N TRP A 19 4.55 -14.51 36.93
CA TRP A 19 3.76 -14.95 35.77
C TRP A 19 2.80 -13.88 35.26
N GLY A 20 2.25 -13.06 36.17
CA GLY A 20 1.44 -11.89 35.81
C GLY A 20 2.23 -10.80 35.10
N LEU A 21 3.49 -10.56 35.49
CA LEU A 21 4.38 -9.57 34.84
C LEU A 21 4.91 -10.04 33.48
N ALA A 22 5.11 -11.35 33.29
CA ALA A 22 5.54 -11.90 31.98
C ALA A 22 4.43 -11.82 30.92
N ASN A 23 3.15 -11.93 31.30
CA ASN A 23 2.01 -11.77 30.39
C ASN A 23 1.67 -10.32 30.06
N ALA A 24 2.10 -9.35 30.87
CA ALA A 24 1.86 -7.92 30.60
C ALA A 24 2.82 -7.34 29.53
N LEU A 25 3.84 -8.07 29.11
CA LEU A 25 4.84 -7.64 28.12
C LEU A 25 4.56 -8.11 26.69
N HIS A 26 3.50 -8.90 26.48
CA HIS A 26 2.97 -9.21 25.16
C HIS A 26 1.64 -8.46 24.94
N ALA A 27 1.68 -7.15 24.98
CA ALA A 27 0.72 -6.38 24.21
C ALA A 27 1.07 -6.69 22.75
N GLU A 28 0.32 -7.57 22.10
CA GLU A 28 0.31 -7.69 20.64
C GLU A 28 0.02 -6.28 20.11
N THR A 29 1.06 -5.60 19.66
CA THR A 29 0.87 -4.41 18.85
C THR A 29 0.13 -4.90 17.62
N SER A 30 -1.17 -4.64 17.53
CA SER A 30 -1.96 -5.01 16.37
C SER A 30 -1.26 -4.43 15.15
N GLU A 31 -0.76 -5.33 14.31
CA GLU A 31 -0.04 -4.96 13.11
C GLU A 31 -1.06 -4.37 12.13
N HIS A 32 -0.85 -3.11 11.75
CA HIS A 32 -1.67 -2.45 10.74
C HIS A 32 -1.38 -3.02 9.36
N ALA A 33 -2.36 -3.04 8.47
CA ALA A 33 -2.18 -3.55 7.13
C ALA A 33 -2.31 -2.43 6.07
N LEU A 34 -1.30 -2.36 5.18
CA LEU A 34 -1.26 -1.52 3.99
C LEU A 34 -1.41 -2.39 2.74
N ILE A 35 -2.52 -2.22 2.02
CA ILE A 35 -2.74 -2.87 0.73
C ILE A 35 -2.21 -1.98 -0.39
N PHE A 36 -1.32 -2.51 -1.23
CA PHE A 36 -1.02 -1.96 -2.56
C PHE A 36 -1.93 -2.63 -3.57
N PHE A 37 -2.89 -1.89 -4.09
CA PHE A 37 -3.89 -2.37 -5.03
C PHE A 37 -3.64 -1.79 -6.41
N GLY A 38 -3.08 -2.62 -7.31
CA GLY A 38 -2.58 -2.14 -8.58
C GLY A 38 -2.50 -3.19 -9.68
N ASP A 39 -1.78 -2.85 -10.72
CA ASP A 39 -1.59 -3.70 -11.90
C ASP A 39 -0.19 -4.37 -11.93
N SER A 40 0.44 -4.44 -13.10
CA SER A 40 1.77 -5.05 -13.28
C SER A 40 2.88 -4.31 -12.56
N LEU A 41 2.78 -2.99 -12.39
CA LEU A 41 3.75 -2.18 -11.67
C LEU A 41 3.77 -2.55 -10.19
N THR A 42 2.59 -2.72 -9.59
CA THR A 42 2.44 -3.20 -8.22
C THR A 42 2.84 -4.66 -8.07
N ALA A 43 2.46 -5.52 -9.03
CA ALA A 43 2.80 -6.94 -9.00
C ALA A 43 4.31 -7.21 -9.11
N GLY A 44 5.09 -6.27 -9.66
CA GLY A 44 6.52 -6.47 -9.95
C GLY A 44 6.74 -7.34 -11.18
N TYR A 45 5.95 -7.11 -12.24
CA TYR A 45 6.04 -7.87 -13.48
C TYR A 45 7.45 -7.83 -14.07
N GLY A 46 7.96 -9.01 -14.47
CA GLY A 46 9.25 -9.17 -15.11
C GLY A 46 10.48 -9.02 -14.20
N LEU A 47 10.32 -8.78 -12.92
CA LEU A 47 11.40 -8.85 -11.93
C LEU A 47 11.75 -10.30 -11.64
N GLU A 48 12.99 -10.56 -11.27
CA GLU A 48 13.48 -11.91 -10.97
C GLU A 48 12.88 -12.45 -9.68
N GLU A 49 12.83 -11.61 -8.62
CA GLU A 49 12.26 -11.94 -7.32
C GLU A 49 11.20 -10.87 -6.92
N PRO A 50 9.97 -10.89 -7.49
CA PRO A 50 8.96 -9.86 -7.22
C PRO A 50 8.63 -9.68 -5.73
N ASP A 51 8.69 -10.76 -4.96
CA ASP A 51 8.45 -10.74 -3.50
C ASP A 51 9.54 -9.99 -2.71
N LYS A 52 10.67 -9.65 -3.35
CA LYS A 52 11.76 -8.87 -2.76
C LYS A 52 12.02 -7.56 -3.49
N GLU A 53 11.76 -7.52 -4.80
CA GLU A 53 12.19 -6.43 -5.68
C GLU A 53 11.05 -5.49 -6.09
N SER A 54 9.78 -5.92 -5.99
CA SER A 54 8.65 -5.03 -6.28
C SER A 54 8.65 -3.83 -5.33
N TYR A 55 8.13 -2.67 -5.79
CA TYR A 55 8.09 -1.50 -4.90
C TYR A 55 7.28 -1.74 -3.61
N PRO A 56 6.20 -2.56 -3.56
CA PRO A 56 5.55 -2.90 -2.30
C PRO A 56 6.48 -3.67 -1.35
N ALA A 57 7.29 -4.61 -1.86
CA ALA A 57 8.26 -5.34 -1.04
C ALA A 57 9.34 -4.39 -0.47
N LEU A 58 9.87 -3.48 -1.29
CA LEU A 58 10.82 -2.46 -0.85
C LEU A 58 10.21 -1.48 0.17
N ILE A 59 8.91 -1.18 0.07
CA ILE A 59 8.18 -0.41 1.10
C ILE A 59 8.09 -1.20 2.41
N GLN A 60 7.86 -2.53 2.36
CA GLN A 60 7.90 -3.35 3.57
C GLN A 60 9.27 -3.28 4.27
N ASP A 61 10.36 -3.33 3.51
CA ASP A 61 11.70 -3.18 4.07
C ASP A 61 11.89 -1.82 4.75
N LYS A 62 11.42 -0.74 4.13
CA LYS A 62 11.46 0.61 4.72
C LYS A 62 10.63 0.71 6.00
N ILE A 63 9.47 0.08 6.04
CA ILE A 63 8.60 -0.03 7.22
C ILE A 63 9.34 -0.75 8.35
N ASN A 64 10.00 -1.88 8.04
CA ASN A 64 10.78 -2.66 9.01
C ASN A 64 11.96 -1.85 9.56
N HIS A 65 12.72 -1.17 8.71
CA HIS A 65 13.83 -0.30 9.13
C HIS A 65 13.37 0.89 9.98
N ALA A 66 12.17 1.40 9.71
CA ALA A 66 11.56 2.48 10.49
C ALA A 66 10.87 1.99 11.78
N HIS A 67 10.88 0.69 12.07
CA HIS A 67 10.21 0.05 13.20
C HIS A 67 8.72 0.43 13.33
N LEU A 68 8.04 0.52 12.19
CA LEU A 68 6.61 0.81 12.14
C LEU A 68 5.80 -0.51 12.21
N PRO A 69 4.69 -0.57 12.97
CA PRO A 69 3.89 -1.79 13.14
C PRO A 69 2.93 -1.98 11.94
N TRP A 70 3.46 -2.08 10.74
CA TRP A 70 2.70 -2.23 9.52
C TRP A 70 3.17 -3.41 8.69
N LYS A 71 2.20 -4.11 8.10
CA LYS A 71 2.42 -5.17 7.13
C LYS A 71 1.91 -4.75 5.76
N VAL A 72 2.73 -4.97 4.74
CA VAL A 72 2.36 -4.73 3.34
C VAL A 72 1.68 -5.95 2.75
N ILE A 73 0.62 -5.71 1.98
CA ILE A 73 -0.08 -6.70 1.19
C ILE A 73 -0.01 -6.27 -0.27
N ASN A 74 0.71 -7.02 -1.07
CA ASN A 74 0.76 -6.78 -2.51
C ASN A 74 -0.47 -7.42 -3.17
N ALA A 75 -1.37 -6.59 -3.68
CA ALA A 75 -2.56 -6.98 -4.41
C ALA A 75 -2.49 -6.51 -5.89
N GLY A 76 -1.29 -6.50 -6.47
CA GLY A 76 -1.06 -6.25 -7.90
C GLY A 76 -1.55 -7.41 -8.76
N LEU A 77 -2.11 -7.09 -9.92
CA LEU A 77 -2.54 -8.07 -10.94
C LEU A 77 -2.15 -7.57 -12.32
N SER A 78 -1.14 -8.19 -12.93
CA SER A 78 -0.62 -7.76 -14.24
C SER A 78 -1.72 -7.67 -15.30
N GLY A 79 -1.73 -6.56 -16.04
CA GLY A 79 -2.72 -6.29 -17.08
C GLY A 79 -4.06 -5.78 -16.57
N ASP A 80 -4.23 -5.59 -15.26
CA ASP A 80 -5.49 -5.11 -14.70
C ASP A 80 -5.80 -3.68 -15.12
N THR A 81 -7.08 -3.39 -15.27
CA THR A 81 -7.63 -2.07 -15.59
C THR A 81 -8.45 -1.56 -14.41
N THR A 82 -8.85 -0.29 -14.43
CA THR A 82 -9.80 0.23 -13.44
C THR A 82 -11.11 -0.55 -13.41
N SER A 83 -11.57 -1.07 -14.57
CA SER A 83 -12.75 -1.95 -14.65
C SER A 83 -12.51 -3.32 -14.02
N GLY A 84 -11.33 -3.91 -14.20
CA GLY A 84 -10.94 -5.16 -13.57
C GLY A 84 -10.79 -4.98 -12.07
N GLY A 85 -10.08 -3.94 -11.64
CA GLY A 85 -9.94 -3.58 -10.23
C GLY A 85 -11.28 -3.39 -9.54
N LEU A 86 -12.23 -2.69 -10.16
CA LEU A 86 -13.59 -2.50 -9.62
C LEU A 86 -14.33 -3.83 -9.40
N LYS A 87 -14.08 -4.84 -10.24
CA LYS A 87 -14.69 -6.17 -10.09
C LYS A 87 -14.09 -6.97 -8.94
N ARG A 88 -12.76 -6.82 -8.67
CA ARG A 88 -12.06 -7.65 -7.68
C ARG A 88 -11.83 -6.96 -6.33
N ILE A 89 -12.06 -5.65 -6.19
CA ILE A 89 -11.76 -4.93 -4.95
C ILE A 89 -12.47 -5.54 -3.73
N ASP A 90 -13.71 -6.01 -3.87
CA ASP A 90 -14.45 -6.64 -2.77
C ASP A 90 -13.77 -7.93 -2.27
N TRP A 91 -13.10 -8.66 -3.16
CA TRP A 91 -12.33 -9.84 -2.78
C TRP A 91 -11.04 -9.45 -2.05
N VAL A 92 -10.34 -8.44 -2.54
CA VAL A 92 -9.11 -7.92 -1.90
C VAL A 92 -9.40 -7.42 -0.48
N MET A 93 -10.53 -6.76 -0.28
CA MET A 93 -10.97 -6.25 1.02
C MET A 93 -11.59 -7.29 1.95
N LYS A 94 -11.49 -8.60 1.67
CA LYS A 94 -11.92 -9.64 2.63
C LYS A 94 -11.02 -9.71 3.86
N GLN A 95 -9.75 -9.38 3.71
CA GLN A 95 -8.79 -9.26 4.80
C GLN A 95 -8.88 -7.87 5.46
N PRO A 96 -8.61 -7.74 6.76
CA PRO A 96 -8.53 -6.44 7.44
C PRO A 96 -7.41 -5.59 6.84
N PHE A 97 -7.64 -4.27 6.79
CA PHE A 97 -6.62 -3.31 6.36
C PHE A 97 -6.91 -1.93 6.97
N ASP A 98 -5.87 -1.12 7.14
CA ASP A 98 -5.94 0.23 7.70
C ASP A 98 -5.59 1.28 6.65
N MET A 99 -4.90 0.89 5.60
CA MET A 99 -4.55 1.75 4.47
C MET A 99 -4.62 0.99 3.15
N ILE A 100 -5.05 1.68 2.10
CA ILE A 100 -4.96 1.20 0.72
C ILE A 100 -4.30 2.25 -0.17
N PHE A 101 -3.31 1.83 -0.95
CA PHE A 101 -2.66 2.61 -2.01
C PHE A 101 -3.14 2.09 -3.35
N ILE A 102 -3.86 2.91 -4.11
CA ILE A 102 -4.48 2.54 -5.40
C ILE A 102 -3.54 2.94 -6.53
N GLU A 103 -3.11 1.97 -7.30
CA GLU A 103 -2.26 2.12 -8.47
C GLU A 103 -2.94 1.40 -9.65
N LEU A 104 -3.87 2.03 -10.33
CA LEU A 104 -4.62 1.47 -11.46
C LEU A 104 -4.89 2.54 -12.50
N GLY A 105 -4.90 2.12 -13.75
CA GLY A 105 -5.26 2.98 -14.87
C GLY A 105 -4.24 2.96 -16.00
N ALA A 106 -2.99 2.57 -15.77
CA ALA A 106 -1.97 2.50 -16.81
C ALA A 106 -2.48 1.65 -18.00
N ASN A 107 -3.04 0.48 -17.73
CA ASN A 107 -3.60 -0.39 -18.78
C ASN A 107 -4.84 0.19 -19.46
N ASP A 108 -5.64 0.99 -18.76
CA ASP A 108 -6.76 1.73 -19.38
C ASP A 108 -6.21 2.73 -20.42
N GLY A 109 -5.23 3.53 -20.01
CA GLY A 109 -4.60 4.52 -20.86
C GLY A 109 -3.93 3.92 -22.08
N LEU A 110 -3.12 2.86 -21.89
CA LEU A 110 -2.43 2.15 -22.97
C LEU A 110 -3.40 1.50 -23.96
N ARG A 111 -4.62 1.18 -23.56
CA ARG A 111 -5.70 0.63 -24.42
C ARG A 111 -6.64 1.68 -24.98
N GLY A 112 -6.38 2.97 -24.77
CA GLY A 112 -7.22 4.06 -25.27
C GLY A 112 -8.60 4.14 -24.61
N ILE A 113 -8.75 3.62 -23.40
CA ILE A 113 -10.02 3.70 -22.65
C ILE A 113 -10.31 5.15 -22.24
N SER A 114 -11.58 5.55 -22.37
CA SER A 114 -12.00 6.90 -22.03
C SER A 114 -11.58 7.33 -20.62
N PRO A 115 -10.91 8.49 -20.45
CA PRO A 115 -10.59 9.06 -19.13
C PRO A 115 -11.80 9.19 -18.21
N ALA A 116 -12.99 9.50 -18.77
CA ALA A 116 -14.23 9.57 -18.00
C ALA A 116 -14.64 8.23 -17.38
N LEU A 117 -14.38 7.10 -18.06
CA LEU A 117 -14.63 5.77 -17.51
C LEU A 117 -13.62 5.44 -16.41
N VAL A 118 -12.34 5.74 -16.62
CA VAL A 118 -11.27 5.59 -15.62
C VAL A 118 -11.66 6.32 -14.33
N LYS A 119 -12.01 7.60 -14.46
CA LYS A 119 -12.48 8.46 -13.35
C LYS A 119 -13.66 7.84 -12.61
N THR A 120 -14.68 7.41 -13.36
CA THR A 120 -15.88 6.79 -12.79
C THR A 120 -15.54 5.52 -11.99
N ASN A 121 -14.66 4.68 -12.52
CA ASN A 121 -14.26 3.43 -11.85
C ASN A 121 -13.45 3.70 -10.59
N LEU A 122 -12.52 4.66 -10.62
CA LEU A 122 -11.72 5.05 -9.44
C LEU A 122 -12.63 5.58 -8.31
N HIS A 123 -13.60 6.44 -8.61
CA HIS A 123 -14.59 6.88 -7.62
C HIS A 123 -15.38 5.71 -7.02
N LYS A 124 -15.82 4.74 -7.85
CA LYS A 124 -16.52 3.56 -7.35
C LYS A 124 -15.64 2.65 -6.49
N ILE A 125 -14.37 2.49 -6.84
CA ILE A 125 -13.40 1.74 -6.01
C ILE A 125 -13.26 2.42 -4.64
N ILE A 126 -13.04 3.73 -4.62
CA ILE A 126 -12.89 4.50 -3.37
C ILE A 126 -14.17 4.43 -2.52
N ALA A 127 -15.34 4.54 -3.16
CA ALA A 127 -16.62 4.41 -2.46
C ALA A 127 -16.79 3.03 -1.79
N LYS A 128 -16.39 1.94 -2.48
CA LYS A 128 -16.39 0.59 -1.90
C LYS A 128 -15.41 0.48 -0.73
N VAL A 129 -14.20 1.04 -0.84
CA VAL A 129 -13.22 1.07 0.24
C VAL A 129 -13.80 1.75 1.48
N ARG A 130 -14.38 2.94 1.33
CA ARG A 130 -15.01 3.69 2.43
C ARG A 130 -16.20 2.98 3.04
N SER A 131 -17.01 2.33 2.22
CA SER A 131 -18.14 1.54 2.71
C SER A 131 -17.69 0.35 3.55
N LYS A 132 -16.59 -0.31 3.16
CA LYS A 132 -16.04 -1.48 3.85
C LYS A 132 -15.23 -1.11 5.08
N GLN A 133 -14.42 -0.07 4.98
CA GLN A 133 -13.51 0.39 6.03
C GLN A 133 -13.50 1.93 6.09
N PRO A 134 -14.48 2.54 6.81
CA PRO A 134 -14.66 4.00 6.82
C PRO A 134 -13.47 4.79 7.37
N LYS A 135 -12.62 4.15 8.17
CA LYS A 135 -11.44 4.77 8.79
C LYS A 135 -10.14 4.52 8.02
N ALA A 136 -10.17 3.71 6.95
CA ALA A 136 -8.97 3.42 6.19
C ALA A 136 -8.39 4.68 5.57
N LEU A 137 -7.08 4.81 5.64
CA LEU A 137 -6.33 5.79 4.87
C LEU A 137 -6.33 5.38 3.40
N ILE A 138 -6.53 6.34 2.51
CA ILE A 138 -6.55 6.08 1.06
C ILE A 138 -5.55 6.99 0.39
N ALA A 139 -4.70 6.41 -0.46
CA ALA A 139 -3.83 7.13 -1.36
C ALA A 139 -4.02 6.61 -2.80
N ILE A 140 -3.77 7.45 -3.78
CA ILE A 140 -3.83 7.11 -5.21
C ILE A 140 -2.58 7.60 -5.92
N ALA A 141 -2.05 6.78 -6.83
CA ALA A 141 -0.96 7.16 -7.72
C ALA A 141 -1.48 7.71 -9.04
N GLY A 142 -0.90 8.83 -9.48
CA GLY A 142 -1.07 9.35 -10.82
C GLY A 142 -0.30 8.54 -11.87
N MET A 143 -0.86 8.51 -13.08
CA MET A 143 -0.28 7.84 -14.24
C MET A 143 -0.17 8.78 -15.41
N GLN A 144 0.87 8.60 -16.20
CA GLN A 144 1.10 9.33 -17.45
C GLN A 144 1.29 8.35 -18.61
N LEU A 145 0.97 8.79 -19.82
CA LEU A 145 1.10 7.98 -21.02
C LEU A 145 2.29 8.43 -21.88
N PRO A 146 2.89 7.52 -22.65
CA PRO A 146 3.92 7.84 -23.63
C PRO A 146 3.47 8.89 -24.65
N PHE A 147 4.43 9.60 -25.25
CA PHE A 147 4.15 10.74 -26.15
C PHE A 147 3.32 10.40 -27.40
N ASN A 148 3.36 9.14 -27.86
CA ASN A 148 2.66 8.66 -29.05
C ASN A 148 1.13 8.55 -28.90
N TYR A 149 0.57 8.80 -27.70
CA TYR A 149 -0.90 8.78 -27.47
C TYR A 149 -1.60 10.10 -27.76
N GLY A 150 -0.88 11.12 -28.23
CA GLY A 150 -1.42 12.45 -28.53
C GLY A 150 -1.67 13.30 -27.29
N GLU A 151 -1.38 14.59 -27.42
CA GLU A 151 -1.36 15.52 -26.26
C GLU A 151 -2.69 15.62 -25.53
N ALA A 152 -3.79 15.80 -26.28
CA ALA A 152 -5.12 15.98 -25.70
C ALA A 152 -5.55 14.78 -24.85
N TYR A 153 -5.34 13.55 -25.33
CA TYR A 153 -5.70 12.35 -24.59
C TYR A 153 -4.76 12.14 -23.38
N ARG A 154 -3.47 12.33 -23.56
CA ARG A 154 -2.48 12.22 -22.48
C ARG A 154 -2.80 13.18 -21.32
N LYS A 155 -3.09 14.44 -21.67
CA LYS A 155 -3.47 15.44 -20.65
C LYS A 155 -4.77 15.06 -19.96
N ALA A 156 -5.82 14.76 -20.70
CA ALA A 156 -7.10 14.37 -20.12
C ALA A 156 -6.99 13.11 -19.24
N PHE A 157 -6.11 12.18 -19.62
CA PHE A 157 -5.86 10.97 -18.83
C PHE A 157 -5.12 11.28 -17.53
N ALA A 158 -4.03 12.06 -17.59
CA ALA A 158 -3.24 12.41 -16.41
C ALA A 158 -4.05 13.24 -15.39
N ASP A 159 -4.89 14.16 -15.86
CA ASP A 159 -5.74 15.02 -15.02
C ASP A 159 -6.72 14.20 -14.16
N VAL A 160 -7.16 13.01 -14.61
CA VAL A 160 -8.13 12.16 -13.90
C VAL A 160 -7.71 11.90 -12.46
N PHE A 161 -6.45 11.54 -12.24
CA PHE A 161 -5.98 11.07 -10.93
C PHE A 161 -5.96 12.20 -9.90
N GLU A 162 -5.46 13.37 -10.31
CA GLU A 162 -5.46 14.55 -9.45
C GLU A 162 -6.89 15.02 -9.13
N GLU A 163 -7.79 15.01 -10.12
CA GLU A 163 -9.20 15.37 -9.93
C GLU A 163 -9.91 14.41 -8.97
N VAL A 164 -9.67 13.10 -9.11
CA VAL A 164 -10.20 12.08 -8.19
C VAL A 164 -9.66 12.33 -6.79
N ALA A 165 -8.34 12.51 -6.64
CA ALA A 165 -7.72 12.73 -5.34
C ALA A 165 -8.29 13.98 -4.64
N LYS A 166 -8.44 15.10 -5.37
CA LYS A 166 -9.02 16.35 -4.86
C LYS A 166 -10.48 16.16 -4.46
N THR A 167 -11.30 15.55 -5.34
CA THR A 167 -12.72 15.34 -5.09
C THR A 167 -12.95 14.46 -3.89
N GLU A 168 -12.19 13.38 -3.79
CA GLU A 168 -12.28 12.39 -2.71
C GLU A 168 -11.49 12.81 -1.45
N LYS A 169 -10.73 13.90 -1.50
CA LYS A 169 -9.88 14.38 -0.38
C LYS A 169 -8.97 13.27 0.16
N ILE A 170 -8.30 12.57 -0.74
CA ILE A 170 -7.34 11.50 -0.43
C ILE A 170 -5.92 11.92 -0.80
N THR A 171 -4.93 11.18 -0.28
CA THR A 171 -3.53 11.45 -0.57
C THR A 171 -3.22 11.12 -2.03
N PHE A 172 -2.41 11.97 -2.66
CA PHE A 172 -2.05 11.86 -4.06
C PHE A 172 -0.54 11.74 -4.26
N GLU A 173 -0.11 10.69 -4.97
CA GLU A 173 1.22 10.57 -5.56
C GLU A 173 1.13 11.08 -7.00
N PRO A 174 1.77 12.18 -7.36
CA PRO A 174 1.55 12.83 -8.66
C PRO A 174 1.89 11.96 -9.87
N PHE A 175 2.95 11.18 -9.78
CA PHE A 175 3.33 10.26 -10.84
C PHE A 175 4.17 9.10 -10.30
N LEU A 176 3.62 7.89 -10.32
CA LEU A 176 4.29 6.70 -9.79
C LEU A 176 5.69 6.46 -10.36
N LEU A 177 5.85 6.70 -11.67
CA LEU A 177 7.11 6.46 -12.40
C LEU A 177 7.98 7.73 -12.53
N ASP A 178 7.83 8.69 -11.60
CA ASP A 178 8.67 9.89 -11.61
C ASP A 178 10.15 9.51 -11.48
N GLY A 179 10.97 10.07 -12.39
CA GLY A 179 12.40 9.74 -12.52
C GLY A 179 12.70 8.36 -13.12
N VAL A 180 11.69 7.54 -13.45
CA VAL A 180 11.87 6.20 -14.05
C VAL A 180 11.27 6.12 -15.44
N GLY A 181 10.08 6.69 -15.64
CA GLY A 181 9.38 6.62 -16.92
C GLY A 181 10.23 7.15 -18.07
N ALA A 182 10.33 6.37 -19.14
CA ALA A 182 11.14 6.65 -20.32
C ALA A 182 12.67 6.76 -20.10
N VAL A 183 13.20 6.28 -18.97
CA VAL A 183 14.65 6.17 -18.70
C VAL A 183 15.09 4.74 -19.01
N PRO A 184 15.80 4.46 -20.14
CA PRO A 184 16.08 3.09 -20.59
C PRO A 184 16.84 2.24 -19.56
N SER A 185 17.77 2.84 -18.80
CA SER A 185 18.57 2.13 -17.77
C SER A 185 17.76 1.72 -16.53
N LEU A 186 16.57 2.27 -16.33
CA LEU A 186 15.68 2.00 -15.19
C LEU A 186 14.47 1.16 -15.58
N ASN A 187 14.32 0.84 -16.86
CA ASN A 187 13.20 0.04 -17.36
C ASN A 187 13.70 -1.27 -17.97
N GLN A 188 12.78 -2.23 -18.04
CA GLN A 188 12.96 -3.48 -18.77
C GLN A 188 12.99 -3.21 -20.27
N ALA A 189 13.28 -4.23 -21.08
CA ALA A 189 13.40 -4.11 -22.53
C ALA A 189 12.11 -3.62 -23.23
N ASP A 190 10.96 -3.75 -22.57
CA ASP A 190 9.68 -3.26 -23.07
C ASP A 190 9.51 -1.73 -22.94
N GLY A 191 10.38 -1.06 -22.17
CA GLY A 191 10.35 0.38 -21.94
C GLY A 191 9.17 0.89 -21.11
N ILE A 192 8.41 0.00 -20.49
CA ILE A 192 7.19 0.29 -19.72
C ILE A 192 7.37 -0.07 -18.25
N HIS A 193 7.88 -1.27 -17.97
CA HIS A 193 8.03 -1.77 -16.63
C HIS A 193 9.41 -1.45 -16.06
N PRO A 194 9.50 -0.93 -14.84
CA PRO A 194 10.77 -0.73 -14.16
C PRO A 194 11.55 -2.04 -14.01
N ASN A 195 12.86 -1.99 -14.15
CA ASN A 195 13.76 -3.07 -13.72
C ASN A 195 14.04 -2.95 -12.21
N SER A 196 14.88 -3.83 -11.65
CA SER A 196 15.20 -3.83 -10.21
C SER A 196 15.75 -2.48 -9.71
N GLU A 197 16.54 -1.74 -10.51
CA GLU A 197 17.00 -0.40 -10.14
C GLU A 197 15.87 0.65 -10.23
N GLY A 198 15.02 0.55 -11.25
CA GLY A 198 13.86 1.43 -11.41
C GLY A 198 12.85 1.27 -10.28
N THR A 199 12.58 0.04 -9.81
CA THR A 199 11.68 -0.19 -8.68
C THR A 199 12.17 0.43 -7.38
N LYS A 200 13.48 0.54 -7.17
CA LYS A 200 14.06 1.26 -6.02
C LYS A 200 13.69 2.74 -6.05
N VAL A 201 13.78 3.37 -7.23
CA VAL A 201 13.39 4.78 -7.41
C VAL A 201 11.89 4.97 -7.18
N VAL A 202 11.05 4.08 -7.73
CA VAL A 202 9.61 4.08 -7.48
C VAL A 202 9.32 3.97 -5.98
N ALA A 203 9.97 3.04 -5.28
CA ALA A 203 9.79 2.85 -3.85
C ALA A 203 10.18 4.09 -3.03
N GLU A 204 11.20 4.85 -3.44
CA GLU A 204 11.56 6.13 -2.79
C GLU A 204 10.47 7.19 -2.97
N GLY A 205 9.87 7.29 -4.17
CA GLY A 205 8.73 8.19 -4.43
C GLY A 205 7.54 7.84 -3.55
N VAL A 206 7.10 6.59 -3.62
CA VAL A 206 5.96 6.08 -2.83
C VAL A 206 6.21 6.23 -1.31
N TRP A 207 7.44 5.99 -0.85
CA TRP A 207 7.78 6.13 0.57
C TRP A 207 7.56 7.56 1.09
N LYS A 208 7.91 8.58 0.29
CA LYS A 208 7.68 9.99 0.66
C LYS A 208 6.21 10.28 0.93
N VAL A 209 5.32 9.59 0.23
CA VAL A 209 3.87 9.77 0.33
C VAL A 209 3.26 8.94 1.46
N VAL A 210 3.66 7.67 1.61
CA VAL A 210 3.03 6.78 2.59
C VAL A 210 3.62 6.93 4.00
N ALA A 211 4.92 7.18 4.15
CA ALA A 211 5.56 7.22 5.46
C ALA A 211 4.94 8.22 6.46
N PRO A 212 4.55 9.45 6.06
CA PRO A 212 3.84 10.36 6.96
C PRO A 212 2.51 9.78 7.47
N LEU A 213 1.76 9.08 6.59
CA LEU A 213 0.47 8.48 6.93
C LEU A 213 0.63 7.32 7.91
N LEU A 214 1.63 6.45 7.69
CA LEU A 214 1.92 5.32 8.56
C LEU A 214 2.35 5.74 9.97
N LYS A 215 3.02 6.89 10.09
CA LYS A 215 3.48 7.43 11.39
C LYS A 215 2.35 8.04 12.21
N THR A 216 1.34 8.64 11.58
CA THR A 216 0.21 9.26 12.29
C THR A 216 -0.69 8.24 12.98
N THR A 217 -0.79 7.03 12.45
CA THR A 217 -1.60 5.95 13.05
C THR A 217 -1.02 5.46 14.38
N LYS A 218 0.28 5.65 14.64
CA LYS A 218 0.96 5.26 15.89
C LYS A 218 0.52 6.09 17.11
N SER A 219 -0.06 7.29 16.92
CA SER A 219 -0.41 8.21 18.00
C SER A 219 -1.81 7.98 18.62
N VAL A 220 -2.65 7.14 18.00
CA VAL A 220 -4.04 6.92 18.45
C VAL A 220 -4.17 5.71 19.39
N SER A 221 -3.15 4.84 19.48
CA SER A 221 -3.18 3.60 20.28
C SER A 221 -2.71 3.76 21.73
N THR A 222 -2.46 4.98 22.20
CA THR A 222 -1.89 5.25 23.55
C THR A 222 -2.75 6.19 24.40
N GLN A 223 -4.09 6.13 24.24
CA GLN A 223 -5.01 6.78 25.19
C GLN A 223 -6.01 5.78 25.74
#